data_be2390ccee9a0e2fd7b56d4b342af391
#
_entry.id   be2390ccee9a0e2fd7b56d4b342af391
#
_cell.length_a   1.000
_cell.length_b   1.000
_cell.length_c   1.000
_cell.angle_alpha   90.00
_cell.angle_beta   90.00
_cell.angle_gamma   90.00
#
_symmetry.space_group_name_H-M   'P 1'
#
loop_
_entity.id
_entity.type
_entity.pdbx_description
1 polymer ?
#
loop_
_entity_poly.entity_id
_entity_poly.type
_entity_poly.pdbx_seq_one_letter_code
_entity_poly.pdbx_strand_id
1 'polypeptide(L)'
;MNSDHVREGVQQAPHRSLFNALGYTKEEMKKPMIGVVCSYNEIVPGHINLDKICEAVKMGIAEAGGLPVEFPAIAVCDGIAMGHVGMKYSLVTRDLIADSTECMAKAHQFDALVMIPNCDKNVPGLLMAAARVNVPTVFVSGGPMLAGKVHGKKRSLSAMFEAVGEYEAGKIGMEELKLYEENVCPTCGSCSGMYTANSMNCLSEVIGMALPGNGTIPAVYSARIRLAKQAGYAIMHLLKENIRPRDIMTKKSFENALRVDMALGCSTNTMLHLPAIAHECGINLDMEYANQISDTTPNLCHLAPAGPAYMEDLNEAGGISAVMKELSKKNLLHLDGITVTGATTGENIEKARNLDEEIIRPIENPFMPNGGIAVLKGNLAPDTGVVKRSAVAPEMMVHEGPARVFDCEDDAIVAIKGGKIHPGDVVVIRYEGPKGGPGMREMLNPTSAIMGMGLGSTVALITDGRFSGASRGASIGHVSPEAAVGGPIALVEEGDIISIDIPKNKLDMKVSEEELERRRKLWKPRKPKVTEGYLLRYQALVTSGNRGAILELPKGWN
;
A
#
# COMPACT_ATOMS: atom_id res chain seq x y z
N MET A 1 22.68 -24.88 -8.75
CA MET A 1 21.86 -24.05 -7.84
C MET A 1 22.71 -22.91 -7.29
N ASN A 2 22.10 -21.78 -6.86
CA ASN A 2 22.87 -20.68 -6.25
C ASN A 2 23.59 -21.15 -4.98
N SER A 3 22.89 -21.93 -4.16
CA SER A 3 23.43 -22.48 -2.91
C SER A 3 24.64 -23.43 -3.09
N ASP A 4 24.94 -23.89 -4.29
CA ASP A 4 26.14 -24.67 -4.55
C ASP A 4 27.41 -23.85 -4.32
N HIS A 5 27.36 -22.52 -4.50
CA HIS A 5 28.46 -21.60 -4.21
C HIS A 5 28.90 -21.59 -2.73
N VAL A 6 28.03 -22.00 -1.81
CA VAL A 6 28.30 -22.05 -0.38
C VAL A 6 28.35 -23.48 0.18
N ARG A 7 28.06 -24.50 -0.64
CA ARG A 7 27.97 -25.90 -0.18
C ARG A 7 28.90 -26.85 -0.89
N GLU A 8 29.17 -26.67 -2.20
CA GLU A 8 29.86 -27.65 -3.03
C GLU A 8 31.36 -27.37 -3.12
N GLY A 9 32.13 -28.44 -3.20
CA GLY A 9 33.60 -28.41 -3.37
C GLY A 9 34.38 -28.30 -2.06
N VAL A 10 35.71 -28.50 -2.16
CA VAL A 10 36.62 -28.51 -1.02
C VAL A 10 36.75 -27.11 -0.40
N GLN A 11 36.74 -26.07 -1.23
CA GLN A 11 36.90 -24.68 -0.78
C GLN A 11 35.74 -24.22 0.12
N GLN A 12 34.58 -24.87 0.04
CA GLN A 12 33.40 -24.56 0.85
C GLN A 12 33.34 -25.38 2.16
N ALA A 13 34.37 -26.13 2.50
CA ALA A 13 34.43 -26.84 3.79
C ALA A 13 34.26 -25.91 5.01
N PRO A 14 34.83 -24.69 5.06
CA PRO A 14 34.54 -23.73 6.14
C PRO A 14 33.07 -23.35 6.24
N HIS A 15 32.39 -23.11 5.10
CA HIS A 15 30.95 -22.79 5.08
C HIS A 15 30.11 -23.96 5.61
N ARG A 16 30.41 -25.20 5.19
CA ARG A 16 29.74 -26.41 5.71
C ARG A 16 29.94 -26.61 7.21
N SER A 17 31.09 -26.20 7.76
CA SER A 17 31.29 -26.19 9.21
C SER A 17 30.33 -25.27 9.93
N LEU A 18 30.02 -24.12 9.35
CA LEU A 18 29.02 -23.19 9.90
C LEU A 18 27.58 -23.75 9.78
N PHE A 19 27.27 -24.39 8.68
CA PHE A 19 25.97 -25.08 8.53
C PHE A 19 25.83 -26.24 9.52
N ASN A 20 26.92 -26.98 9.80
CA ASN A 20 26.92 -28.00 10.85
C ASN A 20 26.67 -27.39 12.25
N ALA A 21 27.19 -26.18 12.53
CA ALA A 21 26.93 -25.46 13.79
C ALA A 21 25.45 -25.04 13.93
N LEU A 22 24.73 -24.90 12.84
CA LEU A 22 23.27 -24.67 12.81
C LEU A 22 22.46 -25.96 12.98
N GLY A 23 23.11 -27.12 13.03
CA GLY A 23 22.47 -28.42 13.22
C GLY A 23 21.95 -29.08 11.94
N TYR A 24 22.30 -28.57 10.75
CA TYR A 24 21.87 -29.18 9.48
C TYR A 24 22.61 -30.50 9.24
N THR A 25 21.84 -31.52 8.82
CA THR A 25 22.36 -32.84 8.45
C THR A 25 22.99 -32.83 7.05
N LYS A 26 23.77 -33.85 6.73
CA LYS A 26 24.33 -34.03 5.39
C LYS A 26 23.23 -34.22 4.32
N GLU A 27 22.12 -34.84 4.70
CA GLU A 27 20.97 -35.08 3.84
C GLU A 27 20.23 -33.78 3.55
N GLU A 28 20.03 -32.93 4.52
CA GLU A 28 19.42 -31.59 4.35
C GLU A 28 20.28 -30.70 3.47
N MET A 29 21.61 -30.73 3.66
CA MET A 29 22.54 -29.93 2.88
C MET A 29 22.61 -30.31 1.38
N LYS A 30 22.00 -31.42 0.96
CA LYS A 30 21.85 -31.80 -0.47
C LYS A 30 20.58 -31.19 -1.11
N LYS A 31 19.63 -30.71 -0.29
CA LYS A 31 18.36 -30.15 -0.77
C LYS A 31 18.55 -28.70 -1.23
N PRO A 32 17.70 -28.19 -2.14
CA PRO A 32 17.65 -26.77 -2.47
C PRO A 32 17.44 -25.92 -1.21
N MET A 33 18.16 -24.83 -1.08
CA MET A 33 18.10 -23.93 0.08
C MET A 33 17.10 -22.80 -0.18
N ILE A 34 15.97 -22.86 0.52
CA ILE A 34 14.86 -21.93 0.34
C ILE A 34 14.86 -20.90 1.49
N GLY A 35 15.08 -19.63 1.17
CA GLY A 35 14.98 -18.56 2.15
C GLY A 35 13.53 -18.27 2.50
N VAL A 36 13.18 -18.30 3.78
CA VAL A 36 11.86 -17.92 4.28
C VAL A 36 11.98 -16.59 5.00
N VAL A 37 11.51 -15.52 4.32
CA VAL A 37 11.61 -14.14 4.82
C VAL A 37 10.40 -13.86 5.69
N CYS A 38 10.54 -13.99 7.00
CA CYS A 38 9.44 -13.84 7.95
C CYS A 38 9.46 -12.46 8.61
N SER A 39 8.35 -11.74 8.53
CA SER A 39 8.23 -10.41 9.12
C SER A 39 7.59 -10.41 10.51
N TYR A 40 7.62 -11.55 11.21
CA TYR A 40 7.11 -11.69 12.56
C TYR A 40 7.69 -10.64 13.51
N ASN A 41 6.85 -10.04 14.32
CA ASN A 41 7.21 -9.21 15.47
C ASN A 41 6.01 -9.05 16.41
N GLU A 42 6.24 -8.58 17.63
CA GLU A 42 5.23 -8.45 18.69
C GLU A 42 4.62 -7.04 18.80
N ILE A 43 5.00 -6.10 17.91
CA ILE A 43 4.47 -4.72 17.95
C ILE A 43 3.42 -4.44 16.87
N VAL A 44 3.44 -5.17 15.75
CA VAL A 44 2.51 -4.96 14.64
C VAL A 44 1.39 -6.00 14.73
N PRO A 45 0.12 -5.60 14.94
CA PRO A 45 -1.00 -6.56 15.05
C PRO A 45 -1.15 -7.48 13.84
N GLY A 46 -0.79 -7.01 12.66
CA GLY A 46 -0.78 -7.81 11.44
C GLY A 46 0.35 -8.84 11.36
N HIS A 47 1.33 -8.80 12.27
CA HIS A 47 2.54 -9.62 12.21
C HIS A 47 2.68 -10.61 13.38
N ILE A 48 1.86 -10.49 14.41
CA ILE A 48 1.97 -11.32 15.61
C ILE A 48 1.72 -12.82 15.37
N ASN A 49 1.09 -13.19 14.27
CA ASN A 49 0.81 -14.57 13.90
C ASN A 49 1.66 -15.08 12.73
N LEU A 50 2.63 -14.28 12.24
CA LEU A 50 3.44 -14.67 11.07
C LEU A 50 4.42 -15.80 11.38
N ASP A 51 4.78 -16.02 12.64
CA ASP A 51 5.51 -17.19 13.11
C ASP A 51 4.82 -18.50 12.71
N LYS A 52 3.50 -18.60 12.94
CA LYS A 52 2.67 -19.76 12.56
C LYS A 52 2.56 -19.95 11.05
N ILE A 53 2.45 -18.85 10.32
CA ILE A 53 2.47 -18.86 8.85
C ILE A 53 3.83 -19.36 8.36
N CYS A 54 4.92 -18.85 8.95
CA CYS A 54 6.28 -19.25 8.62
C CYS A 54 6.50 -20.76 8.83
N GLU A 55 6.08 -21.30 9.98
CA GLU A 55 6.18 -22.74 10.25
C GLU A 55 5.36 -23.57 9.24
N ALA A 56 4.16 -23.13 8.89
CA ALA A 56 3.36 -23.84 7.88
C ALA A 56 4.03 -23.82 6.49
N VAL A 57 4.63 -22.70 6.09
CA VAL A 57 5.44 -22.59 4.88
C VAL A 57 6.64 -23.54 4.92
N LYS A 58 7.39 -23.56 6.03
CA LYS A 58 8.56 -24.44 6.21
C LYS A 58 8.18 -25.93 6.12
N MET A 59 7.03 -26.31 6.68
CA MET A 59 6.48 -27.67 6.52
C MET A 59 6.25 -28.01 5.04
N GLY A 60 5.57 -27.12 4.29
CA GLY A 60 5.32 -27.34 2.87
C GLY A 60 6.60 -27.45 2.04
N ILE A 61 7.62 -26.63 2.31
CA ILE A 61 8.93 -26.69 1.66
C ILE A 61 9.61 -28.03 1.96
N ALA A 62 9.63 -28.44 3.24
CA ALA A 62 10.30 -29.67 3.67
C ALA A 62 9.63 -30.92 3.08
N GLU A 63 8.29 -30.97 3.06
CA GLU A 63 7.50 -32.05 2.45
C GLU A 63 7.76 -32.14 0.93
N ALA A 64 7.97 -31.00 0.26
CA ALA A 64 8.30 -30.94 -1.17
C ALA A 64 9.80 -31.13 -1.48
N GLY A 65 10.64 -31.44 -0.47
CA GLY A 65 12.04 -31.81 -0.64
C GLY A 65 13.03 -30.64 -0.60
N GLY A 66 12.65 -29.46 -0.14
CA GLY A 66 13.51 -28.30 0.08
C GLY A 66 14.09 -28.24 1.50
N LEU A 67 15.11 -27.40 1.70
CA LEU A 67 15.65 -26.99 3.00
C LEU A 67 15.18 -25.56 3.31
N PRO A 68 14.18 -25.36 4.18
CA PRO A 68 13.73 -24.02 4.55
C PRO A 68 14.70 -23.38 5.54
N VAL A 69 15.12 -22.14 5.26
CA VAL A 69 16.00 -21.36 6.13
C VAL A 69 15.36 -19.99 6.37
N GLU A 70 14.95 -19.76 7.61
CA GLU A 70 14.25 -18.53 8.00
C GLU A 70 15.23 -17.39 8.30
N PHE A 71 14.86 -16.17 7.87
CA PHE A 71 15.48 -14.93 8.30
C PHE A 71 14.45 -13.79 8.35
N PRO A 72 14.66 -12.75 9.19
CA PRO A 72 13.65 -11.72 9.43
C PRO A 72 13.64 -10.63 8.36
N ALA A 73 12.44 -10.03 8.16
CA ALA A 73 12.28 -8.69 7.64
C ALA A 73 11.59 -7.81 8.70
N ILE A 74 11.91 -6.51 8.70
CA ILE A 74 11.29 -5.56 9.62
C ILE A 74 9.91 -5.12 9.13
N ALA A 75 9.11 -4.56 10.05
CA ALA A 75 7.87 -3.87 9.72
C ALA A 75 7.59 -2.76 10.75
N VAL A 76 6.90 -1.69 10.30
CA VAL A 76 6.36 -0.63 11.15
C VAL A 76 4.84 -0.69 11.05
N CYS A 77 4.15 -0.54 12.19
CA CYS A 77 2.71 -0.41 12.23
C CYS A 77 2.32 1.05 11.95
N ASP A 78 1.73 1.32 10.80
CA ASP A 78 1.29 2.67 10.44
C ASP A 78 0.24 3.21 11.42
N GLY A 79 -0.66 2.36 11.92
CA GLY A 79 -1.67 2.76 12.91
C GLY A 79 -1.06 3.25 14.23
N ILE A 80 -0.03 2.56 14.74
CA ILE A 80 0.68 2.96 15.97
C ILE A 80 1.57 4.19 15.71
N ALA A 81 2.13 4.32 14.52
CA ALA A 81 2.98 5.45 14.14
C ALA A 81 2.18 6.73 13.79
N MET A 82 0.85 6.63 13.62
CA MET A 82 -0.03 7.72 13.17
C MET A 82 -0.06 8.89 14.16
N GLY A 83 -0.04 10.11 13.64
CA GLY A 83 -0.23 11.33 14.43
C GLY A 83 0.98 11.79 15.25
N HIS A 84 2.15 11.18 15.08
CA HIS A 84 3.38 11.63 15.75
C HIS A 84 4.63 11.42 14.85
N VAL A 85 5.81 11.77 15.34
CA VAL A 85 7.07 11.72 14.57
C VAL A 85 7.39 10.32 14.00
N GLY A 86 6.89 9.26 14.63
CA GLY A 86 7.06 7.87 14.16
C GLY A 86 6.54 7.65 12.73
N MET A 87 5.51 8.40 12.31
CA MET A 87 4.94 8.24 10.97
C MET A 87 5.91 8.59 9.83
N LYS A 88 6.93 9.40 10.09
CA LYS A 88 8.01 9.69 9.14
C LYS A 88 8.89 8.46 8.85
N TYR A 89 8.90 7.49 9.75
CA TYR A 89 9.66 6.25 9.61
C TYR A 89 8.88 5.11 8.93
N SER A 90 7.61 5.31 8.58
CA SER A 90 6.81 4.30 7.91
C SER A 90 7.26 4.08 6.45
N LEU A 91 7.05 5.05 5.55
CA LEU A 91 7.35 4.87 4.12
C LEU A 91 8.83 4.52 3.85
N VAL A 92 9.74 5.11 4.60
CA VAL A 92 11.18 4.89 4.44
C VAL A 92 11.59 3.44 4.70
N THR A 93 10.80 2.68 5.47
CA THR A 93 11.06 1.25 5.70
C THR A 93 10.81 0.40 4.47
N ARG A 94 10.00 0.84 3.50
CA ARG A 94 9.78 0.11 2.26
C ARG A 94 11.10 -0.18 1.54
N ASP A 95 11.90 0.86 1.33
CA ASP A 95 13.19 0.75 0.65
C ASP A 95 14.22 0.01 1.54
N LEU A 96 14.23 0.27 2.85
CA LEU A 96 15.11 -0.42 3.79
C LEU A 96 14.82 -1.93 3.87
N ILE A 97 13.55 -2.33 3.81
CA ILE A 97 13.13 -3.74 3.75
C ILE A 97 13.66 -4.37 2.45
N ALA A 98 13.50 -3.66 1.32
CA ALA A 98 14.01 -4.14 0.04
C ALA A 98 15.53 -4.33 0.08
N ASP A 99 16.28 -3.34 0.55
CA ASP A 99 17.75 -3.35 0.65
C ASP A 99 18.25 -4.48 1.56
N SER A 100 17.70 -4.58 2.78
CA SER A 100 18.15 -5.59 3.75
C SER A 100 17.81 -7.02 3.29
N THR A 101 16.66 -7.24 2.68
CA THR A 101 16.26 -8.54 2.14
C THR A 101 17.13 -8.94 0.96
N GLU A 102 17.43 -8.00 0.06
CA GLU A 102 18.38 -8.21 -1.05
C GLU A 102 19.77 -8.62 -0.52
N CYS A 103 20.29 -7.89 0.46
CA CYS A 103 21.59 -8.20 1.08
C CYS A 103 21.62 -9.62 1.66
N MET A 104 20.60 -9.99 2.43
CA MET A 104 20.51 -11.34 3.02
C MET A 104 20.42 -12.43 1.97
N ALA A 105 19.54 -12.23 0.96
CA ALA A 105 19.31 -13.23 -0.06
C ALA A 105 20.55 -13.47 -0.92
N LYS A 106 21.21 -12.40 -1.36
CA LYS A 106 22.42 -12.49 -2.20
C LYS A 106 23.66 -12.97 -1.44
N ALA A 107 23.84 -12.53 -0.19
CA ALA A 107 24.99 -12.96 0.63
C ALA A 107 24.96 -14.45 0.94
N HIS A 108 23.80 -15.04 1.17
CA HIS A 108 23.65 -16.44 1.55
C HIS A 108 23.29 -17.37 0.38
N GLN A 109 23.13 -16.82 -0.84
CA GLN A 109 22.96 -17.58 -2.08
C GLN A 109 21.77 -18.53 -2.08
N PHE A 110 20.59 -18.07 -1.62
CA PHE A 110 19.37 -18.87 -1.65
C PHE A 110 18.98 -19.23 -3.09
N ASP A 111 18.43 -20.43 -3.26
CA ASP A 111 17.95 -20.92 -4.57
C ASP A 111 16.57 -20.36 -4.92
N ALA A 112 15.73 -20.13 -3.91
CA ALA A 112 14.41 -19.55 -4.02
C ALA A 112 14.00 -18.89 -2.70
N LEU A 113 12.91 -18.09 -2.72
CA LEU A 113 12.43 -17.35 -1.55
C LEU A 113 10.92 -17.54 -1.34
N VAL A 114 10.51 -17.66 -0.08
CA VAL A 114 9.11 -17.42 0.31
C VAL A 114 9.08 -16.18 1.18
N MET A 115 8.28 -15.19 0.80
CA MET A 115 8.18 -13.92 1.52
C MET A 115 6.84 -13.83 2.27
N ILE A 116 6.93 -13.53 3.57
CA ILE A 116 5.80 -13.55 4.50
C ILE A 116 5.59 -12.14 5.07
N PRO A 117 5.00 -11.23 4.28
CA PRO A 117 4.61 -9.88 4.73
C PRO A 117 3.20 -9.85 5.30
N ASN A 118 2.78 -8.67 5.80
CA ASN A 118 1.35 -8.38 5.97
C ASN A 118 1.00 -6.88 6.03
N CYS A 119 1.94 -6.00 6.37
CA CYS A 119 1.63 -4.58 6.64
C CYS A 119 1.99 -3.65 5.47
N ASP A 120 1.61 -2.39 5.57
CA ASP A 120 1.54 -1.36 4.54
C ASP A 120 2.82 -1.21 3.68
N LYS A 121 3.98 -1.16 4.32
CA LYS A 121 5.27 -0.92 3.63
C LYS A 121 6.09 -2.19 3.46
N ASN A 122 5.75 -3.20 4.24
CA ASN A 122 6.42 -4.49 4.23
C ASN A 122 6.07 -5.29 2.95
N VAL A 123 4.79 -5.30 2.53
CA VAL A 123 4.38 -5.97 1.28
C VAL A 123 5.09 -5.37 0.06
N PRO A 124 5.01 -4.04 -0.21
CA PRO A 124 5.69 -3.48 -1.38
C PRO A 124 7.22 -3.56 -1.27
N GLY A 125 7.81 -3.41 -0.06
CA GLY A 125 9.25 -3.54 0.13
C GLY A 125 9.78 -4.93 -0.23
N LEU A 126 9.07 -5.98 0.16
CA LEU A 126 9.43 -7.35 -0.21
C LEU A 126 9.19 -7.65 -1.69
N LEU A 127 8.16 -7.06 -2.33
CA LEU A 127 7.97 -7.16 -3.78
C LEU A 127 9.12 -6.49 -4.55
N MET A 128 9.61 -5.33 -4.09
CA MET A 128 10.81 -4.69 -4.62
C MET A 128 12.04 -5.59 -4.48
N ALA A 129 12.24 -6.20 -3.29
CA ALA A 129 13.33 -7.15 -3.06
C ALA A 129 13.26 -8.37 -4.00
N ALA A 130 12.06 -8.94 -4.20
CA ALA A 130 11.84 -10.05 -5.12
C ALA A 130 12.26 -9.70 -6.55
N ALA A 131 11.89 -8.50 -7.03
CA ALA A 131 12.29 -8.00 -8.34
C ALA A 131 13.81 -7.86 -8.47
N ARG A 132 14.49 -7.34 -7.45
CA ARG A 132 15.95 -7.12 -7.44
C ARG A 132 16.74 -8.42 -7.39
N VAL A 133 16.35 -9.33 -6.50
CA VAL A 133 17.02 -10.63 -6.31
C VAL A 133 16.76 -11.54 -7.49
N ASN A 134 15.55 -11.56 -8.00
CA ASN A 134 15.07 -12.28 -9.17
C ASN A 134 15.40 -13.79 -9.17
N VAL A 135 15.28 -14.43 -8.02
CA VAL A 135 15.21 -15.90 -7.88
C VAL A 135 13.74 -16.31 -7.76
N PRO A 136 13.36 -17.57 -8.05
CA PRO A 136 11.98 -18.02 -7.84
C PRO A 136 11.46 -17.59 -6.48
N THR A 137 10.30 -16.94 -6.45
CA THR A 137 9.76 -16.32 -5.22
C THR A 137 8.25 -16.42 -5.19
N VAL A 138 7.67 -16.74 -4.03
CA VAL A 138 6.24 -16.72 -3.77
C VAL A 138 5.93 -15.87 -2.53
N PHE A 139 4.79 -15.19 -2.55
CA PHE A 139 4.28 -14.41 -1.44
C PHE A 139 3.15 -15.15 -0.72
N VAL A 140 3.15 -15.08 0.60
CA VAL A 140 2.01 -15.48 1.44
C VAL A 140 1.88 -14.50 2.59
N SER A 141 0.80 -13.73 2.61
CA SER A 141 0.56 -12.74 3.67
C SER A 141 -0.09 -13.34 4.91
N GLY A 142 -0.05 -12.60 6.01
CA GLY A 142 -0.72 -12.99 7.25
C GLY A 142 -2.24 -12.93 7.20
N GLY A 143 -2.81 -12.20 6.25
CA GLY A 143 -4.24 -11.99 6.08
C GLY A 143 -4.81 -10.83 6.90
N PRO A 144 -6.03 -10.34 6.53
CA PRO A 144 -6.73 -9.28 7.25
C PRO A 144 -7.29 -9.76 8.59
N MET A 145 -7.42 -8.84 9.56
CA MET A 145 -8.22 -9.06 10.77
C MET A 145 -9.72 -9.06 10.43
N LEU A 146 -10.52 -9.64 11.30
CA LEU A 146 -11.97 -9.50 11.24
C LEU A 146 -12.39 -8.08 11.62
N ALA A 147 -13.52 -7.62 11.10
CA ALA A 147 -14.11 -6.36 11.54
C ALA A 147 -14.61 -6.48 12.98
N GLY A 148 -14.38 -5.43 13.77
CA GLY A 148 -14.95 -5.33 15.10
C GLY A 148 -16.46 -5.07 15.07
N LYS A 149 -17.11 -5.13 16.24
CA LYS A 149 -18.55 -4.82 16.37
C LYS A 149 -18.80 -3.88 17.52
N VAL A 150 -19.44 -2.74 17.23
CA VAL A 150 -19.94 -1.79 18.22
C VAL A 150 -21.42 -1.58 17.94
N HIS A 151 -22.27 -1.76 18.95
CA HIS A 151 -23.73 -1.75 18.85
C HIS A 151 -24.28 -2.62 17.69
N GLY A 152 -23.71 -3.84 17.52
CA GLY A 152 -24.10 -4.77 16.47
C GLY A 152 -23.67 -4.41 15.05
N LYS A 153 -23.04 -3.25 14.84
CA LYS A 153 -22.56 -2.80 13.53
C LYS A 153 -21.06 -3.10 13.40
N LYS A 154 -20.63 -3.57 12.23
CA LYS A 154 -19.22 -3.76 11.91
C LYS A 154 -18.47 -2.42 11.98
N ARG A 155 -17.28 -2.43 12.54
CA ARG A 155 -16.38 -1.28 12.71
C ARG A 155 -14.94 -1.69 12.47
N SER A 156 -14.10 -0.71 12.18
CA SER A 156 -12.65 -0.89 12.02
C SER A 156 -11.90 0.23 12.73
N LEU A 157 -10.58 0.20 12.70
CA LEU A 157 -9.72 1.21 13.31
C LEU A 157 -10.07 2.63 12.86
N SER A 158 -10.54 2.86 11.62
CA SER A 158 -10.96 4.18 11.17
C SER A 158 -12.11 4.74 11.99
N ALA A 159 -13.06 3.89 12.43
CA ALA A 159 -14.15 4.30 13.30
C ALA A 159 -13.66 4.74 14.70
N MET A 160 -12.52 4.19 15.18
CA MET A 160 -11.91 4.66 16.42
C MET A 160 -11.38 6.11 16.30
N PHE A 161 -10.72 6.42 15.16
CA PHE A 161 -10.25 7.79 14.91
C PHE A 161 -11.42 8.78 14.79
N GLU A 162 -12.53 8.37 14.17
CA GLU A 162 -13.76 9.17 14.10
C GLU A 162 -14.37 9.36 15.50
N ALA A 163 -14.44 8.29 16.31
CA ALA A 163 -14.95 8.33 17.69
C ALA A 163 -14.13 9.27 18.61
N VAL A 164 -12.81 9.34 18.42
CA VAL A 164 -11.97 10.33 19.11
C VAL A 164 -12.41 11.75 18.76
N GLY A 165 -12.65 12.04 17.49
CA GLY A 165 -13.15 13.34 17.04
C GLY A 165 -14.55 13.66 17.59
N GLU A 166 -15.45 12.66 17.65
CA GLU A 166 -16.78 12.81 18.26
C GLU A 166 -16.71 13.07 19.77
N TYR A 167 -15.78 12.41 20.47
CA TYR A 167 -15.55 12.65 21.88
C TYR A 167 -15.02 14.06 22.14
N GLU A 168 -14.03 14.52 21.38
CA GLU A 168 -13.49 15.88 21.47
C GLU A 168 -14.54 16.95 21.15
N ALA A 169 -15.48 16.64 20.25
CA ALA A 169 -16.62 17.50 19.94
C ALA A 169 -17.78 17.41 20.97
N GLY A 170 -17.63 16.61 22.02
CA GLY A 170 -18.64 16.43 23.07
C GLY A 170 -19.90 15.66 22.62
N LYS A 171 -19.83 14.92 21.48
CA LYS A 171 -20.97 14.15 20.94
C LYS A 171 -21.13 12.79 21.60
N ILE A 172 -20.03 12.20 22.10
CA ILE A 172 -20.03 10.94 22.84
C ILE A 172 -19.28 11.07 24.16
N GLY A 173 -19.59 10.21 25.13
CA GLY A 173 -18.92 10.15 26.43
C GLY A 173 -17.72 9.19 26.44
N MET A 174 -16.98 9.21 27.56
CA MET A 174 -15.80 8.34 27.75
C MET A 174 -16.15 6.84 27.73
N GLU A 175 -17.31 6.44 28.22
CA GLU A 175 -17.75 5.03 28.20
C GLU A 175 -17.96 4.53 26.78
N GLU A 176 -18.56 5.35 25.92
CA GLU A 176 -18.76 5.01 24.51
C GLU A 176 -17.40 4.94 23.78
N LEU A 177 -16.48 5.89 24.05
CA LEU A 177 -15.14 5.87 23.48
C LEU A 177 -14.39 4.59 23.85
N LYS A 178 -14.44 4.13 25.11
CA LYS A 178 -13.85 2.86 25.56
C LYS A 178 -14.46 1.65 24.88
N LEU A 179 -15.78 1.67 24.63
CA LEU A 179 -16.45 0.60 23.92
C LEU A 179 -15.89 0.43 22.50
N TYR A 180 -15.59 1.55 21.80
CA TYR A 180 -14.89 1.51 20.50
C TYR A 180 -13.47 0.96 20.67
N GLU A 181 -12.69 1.49 21.60
CA GLU A 181 -11.29 1.09 21.85
C GLU A 181 -11.14 -0.41 22.04
N GLU A 182 -12.03 -1.04 22.80
CA GLU A 182 -11.96 -2.47 23.13
C GLU A 182 -12.46 -3.39 21.99
N ASN A 183 -13.26 -2.88 21.04
CA ASN A 183 -14.00 -3.75 20.13
C ASN A 183 -13.71 -3.56 18.63
N VAL A 184 -13.03 -2.49 18.19
CA VAL A 184 -12.84 -2.23 16.75
C VAL A 184 -11.73 -3.06 16.10
N CYS A 185 -10.80 -3.63 16.90
CA CYS A 185 -9.71 -4.48 16.44
C CYS A 185 -9.72 -5.83 17.17
N PRO A 186 -10.63 -6.77 16.82
CA PRO A 186 -10.91 -7.95 17.63
C PRO A 186 -9.92 -9.10 17.46
N THR A 187 -9.11 -9.11 16.39
CA THR A 187 -8.20 -10.22 16.08
C THR A 187 -6.84 -9.72 15.60
N CYS A 188 -5.86 -10.62 15.51
CA CYS A 188 -4.64 -10.38 14.73
C CYS A 188 -4.96 -10.25 13.23
N GLY A 189 -4.04 -9.73 12.46
CA GLY A 189 -4.17 -9.51 11.02
C GLY A 189 -3.87 -8.07 10.63
N SER A 190 -3.77 -7.80 9.33
CA SER A 190 -3.78 -6.44 8.79
C SER A 190 -5.14 -5.77 9.03
N CYS A 191 -5.30 -4.51 8.68
CA CYS A 191 -6.59 -3.81 8.87
C CYS A 191 -7.77 -4.58 8.25
N SER A 192 -8.99 -4.42 8.81
CA SER A 192 -10.19 -5.12 8.29
C SER A 192 -10.81 -4.48 7.05
N GLY A 193 -10.47 -3.22 6.71
CA GLY A 193 -10.97 -2.52 5.52
C GLY A 193 -9.98 -2.56 4.34
N MET A 194 -10.38 -1.97 3.20
CA MET A 194 -9.54 -1.81 2.01
C MET A 194 -8.59 -0.61 2.18
N TYR A 195 -7.68 -0.75 3.14
CA TYR A 195 -6.59 0.17 3.42
C TYR A 195 -5.31 -0.29 2.74
N THR A 196 -4.18 0.37 2.98
CA THR A 196 -2.95 0.14 2.21
C THR A 196 -2.44 -1.30 2.28
N ALA A 197 -2.40 -1.91 3.48
CA ALA A 197 -1.93 -3.29 3.66
C ALA A 197 -2.74 -4.27 2.80
N ASN A 198 -4.07 -4.22 2.91
CA ASN A 198 -4.95 -5.10 2.16
C ASN A 198 -4.95 -4.80 0.66
N SER A 199 -4.86 -3.52 0.26
CA SER A 199 -4.68 -3.14 -1.14
C SER A 199 -3.45 -3.85 -1.73
N MET A 200 -2.29 -3.76 -1.07
CA MET A 200 -1.06 -4.37 -1.58
C MET A 200 -1.08 -5.91 -1.49
N ASN A 201 -1.72 -6.50 -0.46
CA ASN A 201 -1.92 -7.94 -0.39
C ASN A 201 -2.81 -8.47 -1.52
N CYS A 202 -3.90 -7.77 -1.86
CA CYS A 202 -4.75 -8.09 -2.99
C CYS A 202 -3.99 -7.94 -4.32
N LEU A 203 -3.26 -6.82 -4.49
CA LEU A 203 -2.53 -6.57 -5.73
C LEU A 203 -1.33 -7.52 -5.92
N SER A 204 -0.72 -8.04 -4.84
CA SER A 204 0.29 -9.11 -4.96
C SER A 204 -0.28 -10.39 -5.58
N GLU A 205 -1.54 -10.72 -5.28
CA GLU A 205 -2.29 -11.83 -5.91
C GLU A 205 -2.58 -11.53 -7.39
N VAL A 206 -3.05 -10.33 -7.71
CA VAL A 206 -3.36 -9.90 -9.09
C VAL A 206 -2.13 -9.88 -9.99
N ILE A 207 -1.00 -9.37 -9.48
CA ILE A 207 0.29 -9.37 -10.20
C ILE A 207 0.73 -10.81 -10.50
N GLY A 208 0.26 -11.79 -9.71
CA GLY A 208 0.60 -13.19 -9.86
C GLY A 208 1.72 -13.68 -8.93
N MET A 209 2.17 -12.85 -7.96
CA MET A 209 3.24 -13.20 -7.01
C MET A 209 2.75 -13.95 -5.77
N ALA A 210 1.43 -14.02 -5.57
CA ALA A 210 0.81 -14.77 -4.48
C ALA A 210 -0.28 -15.73 -5.00
N LEU A 211 -0.57 -16.76 -4.22
CA LEU A 211 -1.61 -17.74 -4.55
C LEU A 211 -3.00 -17.10 -4.43
N PRO A 212 -4.00 -17.57 -5.21
CA PRO A 212 -5.39 -17.14 -5.07
C PRO A 212 -5.92 -17.25 -3.63
N GLY A 213 -6.58 -16.19 -3.16
CA GLY A 213 -7.06 -16.06 -1.79
C GLY A 213 -6.07 -15.38 -0.83
N ASN A 214 -4.85 -15.09 -1.30
CA ASN A 214 -3.84 -14.43 -0.46
C ASN A 214 -4.31 -13.08 0.09
N GLY A 215 -4.98 -12.27 -0.71
CA GLY A 215 -5.38 -10.93 -0.33
C GLY A 215 -6.56 -10.89 0.66
N THR A 216 -7.41 -11.92 0.70
CA THR A 216 -8.72 -11.83 1.36
C THR A 216 -8.98 -12.82 2.48
N ILE A 217 -8.37 -14.01 2.48
CA ILE A 217 -8.59 -15.00 3.56
C ILE A 217 -8.20 -14.37 4.91
N PRO A 218 -9.11 -14.28 5.90
CA PRO A 218 -8.79 -13.70 7.20
C PRO A 218 -7.65 -14.44 7.92
N ALA A 219 -6.89 -13.69 8.71
CA ALA A 219 -5.71 -14.18 9.44
C ALA A 219 -6.02 -15.36 10.37
N VAL A 220 -7.19 -15.36 10.97
CA VAL A 220 -7.63 -16.36 11.96
C VAL A 220 -8.29 -17.61 11.35
N TYR A 221 -8.47 -17.65 10.02
CA TYR A 221 -9.10 -18.80 9.37
C TYR A 221 -8.09 -19.92 9.12
N SER A 222 -8.50 -21.16 9.34
CA SER A 222 -7.67 -22.35 9.03
C SER A 222 -7.24 -22.42 7.56
N ALA A 223 -8.02 -21.81 6.66
CA ALA A 223 -7.67 -21.67 5.25
C ALA A 223 -6.35 -20.91 5.04
N ARG A 224 -6.02 -19.95 5.90
CA ARG A 224 -4.75 -19.21 5.86
C ARG A 224 -3.55 -20.13 6.09
N ILE A 225 -3.64 -21.06 7.03
CA ILE A 225 -2.59 -22.06 7.29
C ILE A 225 -2.44 -23.03 6.10
N ARG A 226 -3.56 -23.46 5.49
CA ARG A 226 -3.50 -24.30 4.28
C ARG A 226 -2.83 -23.57 3.12
N LEU A 227 -3.16 -22.28 2.92
CA LEU A 227 -2.53 -21.46 1.88
C LEU A 227 -1.02 -21.33 2.11
N ALA A 228 -0.58 -21.16 3.36
CA ALA A 228 0.83 -21.10 3.73
C ALA A 228 1.59 -22.39 3.35
N LYS A 229 1.02 -23.57 3.62
CA LYS A 229 1.60 -24.85 3.19
C LYS A 229 1.65 -24.97 1.67
N GLN A 230 0.59 -24.55 0.99
CA GLN A 230 0.54 -24.53 -0.48
C GLN A 230 1.60 -23.63 -1.08
N ALA A 231 1.90 -22.48 -0.45
CA ALA A 231 3.02 -21.61 -0.88
C ALA A 231 4.37 -22.33 -0.76
N GLY A 232 4.54 -23.18 0.26
CA GLY A 232 5.72 -24.04 0.40
C GLY A 232 5.84 -25.07 -0.74
N TYR A 233 4.74 -25.64 -1.22
CA TYR A 233 4.75 -26.52 -2.39
C TYR A 233 5.01 -25.73 -3.69
N ALA A 234 4.36 -24.58 -3.83
CA ALA A 234 4.47 -23.74 -5.01
C ALA A 234 5.91 -23.28 -5.26
N ILE A 235 6.66 -22.87 -4.24
CA ILE A 235 8.04 -22.42 -4.41
C ILE A 235 8.95 -23.53 -4.95
N MET A 236 8.74 -24.77 -4.54
CA MET A 236 9.50 -25.90 -5.05
C MET A 236 9.17 -26.20 -6.53
N HIS A 237 7.92 -26.00 -6.93
CA HIS A 237 7.52 -26.07 -8.34
C HIS A 237 8.16 -24.94 -9.16
N LEU A 238 8.07 -23.69 -8.69
CA LEU A 238 8.70 -22.53 -9.35
C LEU A 238 10.22 -22.69 -9.52
N LEU A 239 10.89 -23.24 -8.52
CA LEU A 239 12.32 -23.51 -8.59
C LEU A 239 12.63 -24.55 -9.68
N LYS A 240 11.85 -25.61 -9.77
CA LYS A 240 12.00 -26.65 -10.79
C LYS A 240 11.80 -26.10 -12.21
N GLU A 241 10.76 -25.31 -12.42
CA GLU A 241 10.42 -24.70 -13.71
C GLU A 241 11.23 -23.42 -14.00
N ASN A 242 12.04 -22.95 -13.03
CA ASN A 242 12.83 -21.71 -13.08
C ASN A 242 11.99 -20.47 -13.41
N ILE A 243 10.77 -20.40 -12.87
CA ILE A 243 9.88 -19.22 -13.01
C ILE A 243 10.30 -18.18 -11.95
N ARG A 244 10.66 -16.99 -12.39
CA ARG A 244 11.23 -15.93 -11.58
C ARG A 244 10.30 -14.71 -11.46
N PRO A 245 10.48 -13.83 -10.49
CA PRO A 245 9.64 -12.63 -10.31
C PRO A 245 9.50 -11.78 -11.57
N ARG A 246 10.57 -11.54 -12.34
CA ARG A 246 10.50 -10.72 -13.56
C ARG A 246 9.81 -11.40 -14.74
N ASP A 247 9.61 -12.71 -14.70
CA ASP A 247 8.78 -13.44 -15.68
C ASP A 247 7.28 -13.21 -15.40
N ILE A 248 6.94 -12.96 -14.12
CA ILE A 248 5.58 -12.73 -13.62
C ILE A 248 5.24 -11.24 -13.59
N MET A 249 6.13 -10.42 -13.00
CA MET A 249 5.97 -8.97 -12.84
C MET A 249 6.28 -8.24 -14.15
N THR A 250 5.39 -8.38 -15.13
CA THR A 250 5.47 -7.77 -16.46
C THR A 250 4.59 -6.52 -16.55
N LYS A 251 4.73 -5.74 -17.62
CA LYS A 251 3.84 -4.61 -17.88
C LYS A 251 2.37 -5.03 -17.84
N LYS A 252 2.01 -6.17 -18.45
CA LYS A 252 0.65 -6.72 -18.45
C LYS A 252 0.13 -7.01 -17.03
N SER A 253 0.97 -7.57 -16.16
CA SER A 253 0.56 -7.86 -14.77
C SER A 253 0.37 -6.58 -13.95
N PHE A 254 1.16 -5.52 -14.17
CA PHE A 254 0.91 -4.21 -13.56
C PHE A 254 -0.34 -3.52 -14.13
N GLU A 255 -0.65 -3.69 -15.41
CA GLU A 255 -1.92 -3.22 -15.98
C GLU A 255 -3.12 -3.93 -15.35
N ASN A 256 -3.05 -5.25 -15.15
CA ASN A 256 -4.05 -6.00 -14.39
C ASN A 256 -4.18 -5.47 -12.95
N ALA A 257 -3.05 -5.21 -12.29
CA ALA A 257 -3.04 -4.65 -10.94
C ALA A 257 -3.75 -3.30 -10.88
N LEU A 258 -3.48 -2.38 -11.81
CA LEU A 258 -4.17 -1.10 -11.91
C LEU A 258 -5.68 -1.28 -12.16
N ARG A 259 -6.10 -2.21 -13.03
CA ARG A 259 -7.51 -2.51 -13.28
C ARG A 259 -8.22 -2.95 -12.00
N VAL A 260 -7.64 -3.90 -11.27
CA VAL A 260 -8.25 -4.41 -10.03
C VAL A 260 -8.20 -3.37 -8.93
N ASP A 261 -7.12 -2.57 -8.83
CA ASP A 261 -6.99 -1.42 -7.93
C ASP A 261 -8.17 -0.44 -8.11
N MET A 262 -8.49 -0.09 -9.36
CA MET A 262 -9.62 0.78 -9.69
C MET A 262 -10.97 0.14 -9.39
N ALA A 263 -11.12 -1.16 -9.67
CA ALA A 263 -12.37 -1.89 -9.42
C ALA A 263 -12.68 -2.06 -7.93
N LEU A 264 -11.65 -2.26 -7.10
CA LEU A 264 -11.78 -2.38 -5.64
C LEU A 264 -11.90 -1.02 -4.94
N GLY A 265 -11.41 0.08 -5.57
CA GLY A 265 -11.23 1.36 -4.90
C GLY A 265 -10.23 1.25 -3.75
N CYS A 266 -9.03 0.80 -4.05
CA CYS A 266 -7.93 0.61 -3.10
C CYS A 266 -7.46 1.92 -2.43
N SER A 267 -6.42 1.83 -1.63
CA SER A 267 -5.75 3.00 -1.04
C SER A 267 -4.99 3.79 -2.10
N THR A 268 -5.01 5.13 -2.02
CA THR A 268 -4.18 6.00 -2.87
C THR A 268 -2.67 5.69 -2.77
N ASN A 269 -2.23 5.04 -1.70
CA ASN A 269 -0.84 4.59 -1.52
C ASN A 269 -0.39 3.58 -2.59
N THR A 270 -1.32 2.87 -3.26
CA THR A 270 -0.98 2.00 -4.40
C THR A 270 -0.32 2.77 -5.53
N MET A 271 -0.70 4.06 -5.71
CA MET A 271 -0.09 4.97 -6.68
C MET A 271 1.35 5.39 -6.33
N LEU A 272 1.84 5.05 -5.14
CA LEU A 272 3.27 5.11 -4.79
C LEU A 272 3.93 3.74 -4.94
N HIS A 273 3.26 2.69 -4.49
CA HIS A 273 3.88 1.38 -4.36
C HIS A 273 3.98 0.62 -5.68
N LEU A 274 2.94 0.67 -6.54
CA LEU A 274 3.00 0.02 -7.85
C LEU A 274 4.11 0.60 -8.75
N PRO A 275 4.27 1.94 -8.87
CA PRO A 275 5.41 2.51 -9.60
C PRO A 275 6.76 2.12 -9.02
N ALA A 276 6.90 2.06 -7.68
CA ALA A 276 8.14 1.66 -7.05
C ALA A 276 8.52 0.20 -7.35
N ILE A 277 7.55 -0.71 -7.30
CA ILE A 277 7.76 -2.13 -7.63
C ILE A 277 8.07 -2.30 -9.12
N ALA A 278 7.31 -1.61 -9.99
CA ALA A 278 7.52 -1.64 -11.45
C ALA A 278 8.92 -1.12 -11.83
N HIS A 279 9.40 -0.07 -11.16
CA HIS A 279 10.75 0.46 -11.34
C HIS A 279 11.83 -0.61 -11.11
N GLU A 280 11.70 -1.44 -10.08
CA GLU A 280 12.64 -2.54 -9.80
C GLU A 280 12.61 -3.65 -10.88
N CYS A 281 11.53 -3.68 -11.66
CA CYS A 281 11.42 -4.56 -12.84
C CYS A 281 11.91 -3.88 -14.13
N GLY A 282 12.37 -2.63 -14.07
CA GLY A 282 12.74 -1.83 -15.25
C GLY A 282 11.53 -1.33 -16.05
N ILE A 283 10.35 -1.27 -15.43
CA ILE A 283 9.09 -0.85 -16.05
C ILE A 283 8.73 0.54 -15.54
N ASN A 284 8.54 1.49 -16.47
CA ASN A 284 7.97 2.78 -16.15
C ASN A 284 6.44 2.70 -16.12
N LEU A 285 5.85 2.90 -14.94
CA LEU A 285 4.41 2.95 -14.74
C LEU A 285 3.98 4.42 -14.62
N ASP A 286 3.49 4.96 -15.72
CA ASP A 286 3.08 6.37 -15.80
C ASP A 286 1.72 6.60 -15.11
N MET A 287 1.62 7.69 -14.34
CA MET A 287 0.40 8.07 -13.65
C MET A 287 -0.72 8.54 -14.60
N GLU A 288 -0.39 9.10 -15.77
CA GLU A 288 -1.39 9.40 -16.79
C GLU A 288 -2.03 8.13 -17.36
N TYR A 289 -1.21 7.10 -17.55
CA TYR A 289 -1.70 5.80 -17.97
C TYR A 289 -2.60 5.17 -16.90
N ALA A 290 -2.28 5.30 -15.62
CA ALA A 290 -3.14 4.86 -14.52
C ALA A 290 -4.52 5.55 -14.59
N ASN A 291 -4.55 6.83 -14.98
CA ASN A 291 -5.80 7.56 -15.13
C ASN A 291 -6.65 7.06 -16.31
N GLN A 292 -6.03 6.76 -17.46
CA GLN A 292 -6.72 6.14 -18.61
C GLN A 292 -7.33 4.78 -18.24
N ILE A 293 -6.61 3.98 -17.44
CA ILE A 293 -7.12 2.73 -16.87
C ILE A 293 -8.31 3.00 -15.96
N SER A 294 -8.23 4.00 -15.08
CA SER A 294 -9.31 4.38 -14.18
C SER A 294 -10.57 4.76 -14.94
N ASP A 295 -10.45 5.57 -15.99
CA ASP A 295 -11.61 6.06 -16.77
C ASP A 295 -12.34 4.93 -17.52
N THR A 296 -11.66 3.80 -17.76
CA THR A 296 -12.19 2.65 -18.52
C THR A 296 -12.45 1.41 -17.65
N THR A 297 -12.26 1.50 -16.34
CA THR A 297 -12.46 0.39 -15.39
C THR A 297 -13.56 0.73 -14.40
N PRO A 298 -14.70 0.01 -14.38
CA PRO A 298 -15.76 0.29 -13.42
C PRO A 298 -15.33 -0.06 -12.00
N ASN A 299 -15.84 0.70 -11.01
CA ASN A 299 -15.69 0.37 -9.60
C ASN A 299 -16.76 -0.66 -9.19
N LEU A 300 -16.32 -1.83 -8.77
CA LEU A 300 -17.17 -2.99 -8.49
C LEU A 300 -17.38 -3.23 -6.99
N CYS A 301 -16.56 -2.64 -6.12
CA CYS A 301 -16.60 -2.89 -4.68
C CYS A 301 -16.60 -1.58 -3.89
N HIS A 302 -17.46 -1.51 -2.85
CA HIS A 302 -17.47 -0.43 -1.87
C HIS A 302 -17.13 -0.98 -0.49
N LEU A 303 -15.84 -1.20 -0.25
CA LEU A 303 -15.32 -1.67 1.04
C LEU A 303 -14.98 -0.47 1.94
N ALA A 304 -14.98 -0.67 3.25
CA ALA A 304 -14.56 0.34 4.21
C ALA A 304 -13.18 0.94 3.83
N PRO A 305 -13.01 2.27 3.82
CA PRO A 305 -13.87 3.32 4.33
C PRO A 305 -14.94 3.84 3.34
N ALA A 306 -14.92 3.45 2.06
CA ALA A 306 -15.83 3.92 1.03
C ALA A 306 -17.27 3.37 1.18
N GLY A 307 -17.42 2.21 1.80
CA GLY A 307 -18.70 1.53 2.02
C GLY A 307 -18.75 0.71 3.30
N PRO A 308 -19.84 -0.05 3.51
CA PRO A 308 -20.08 -0.78 4.75
C PRO A 308 -19.43 -2.16 4.80
N ALA A 309 -18.94 -2.69 3.69
CA ALA A 309 -18.35 -4.02 3.61
C ALA A 309 -16.88 -4.03 4.04
N TYR A 310 -16.38 -5.17 4.47
CA TYR A 310 -15.03 -5.39 4.96
C TYR A 310 -14.33 -6.52 4.19
N MET A 311 -13.05 -6.78 4.48
CA MET A 311 -12.26 -7.78 3.77
C MET A 311 -12.82 -9.21 3.93
N GLU A 312 -13.40 -9.53 5.08
CA GLU A 312 -14.08 -10.82 5.31
C GLU A 312 -15.29 -11.00 4.37
N ASP A 313 -16.06 -9.92 4.13
CA ASP A 313 -17.21 -9.96 3.22
C ASP A 313 -16.75 -10.15 1.77
N LEU A 314 -15.66 -9.48 1.37
CA LEU A 314 -15.06 -9.69 0.05
C LEU A 314 -14.56 -11.14 -0.12
N ASN A 315 -13.96 -11.73 0.93
CA ASN A 315 -13.53 -13.12 0.89
C ASN A 315 -14.71 -14.09 0.69
N GLU A 316 -15.82 -13.87 1.39
CA GLU A 316 -17.03 -14.68 1.30
C GLU A 316 -17.74 -14.50 -0.06
N ALA A 317 -17.66 -13.32 -0.66
CA ALA A 317 -18.17 -13.02 -1.99
C ALA A 317 -17.37 -13.66 -3.14
N GLY A 318 -16.23 -14.31 -2.85
CA GLY A 318 -15.38 -14.98 -3.84
C GLY A 318 -14.00 -14.35 -4.03
N GLY A 319 -13.67 -13.31 -3.27
CA GLY A 319 -12.34 -12.73 -3.20
C GLY A 319 -11.88 -12.05 -4.49
N ILE A 320 -10.57 -11.89 -4.60
CA ILE A 320 -9.94 -11.21 -5.75
C ILE A 320 -10.18 -11.97 -7.06
N SER A 321 -10.18 -13.29 -7.02
CA SER A 321 -10.44 -14.10 -8.20
C SER A 321 -11.85 -13.83 -8.79
N ALA A 322 -12.86 -13.57 -7.96
CA ALA A 322 -14.21 -13.21 -8.41
C ALA A 322 -14.24 -11.80 -9.04
N VAL A 323 -13.55 -10.83 -8.45
CA VAL A 323 -13.41 -9.48 -9.04
C VAL A 323 -12.72 -9.54 -10.40
N MET A 324 -11.63 -10.30 -10.51
CA MET A 324 -10.91 -10.51 -11.76
C MET A 324 -11.81 -11.21 -12.80
N LYS A 325 -12.62 -12.18 -12.38
CA LYS A 325 -13.59 -12.85 -13.24
C LYS A 325 -14.62 -11.88 -13.80
N GLU A 326 -15.15 -10.98 -12.97
CA GLU A 326 -16.07 -9.92 -13.44
C GLU A 326 -15.41 -9.01 -14.49
N LEU A 327 -14.20 -8.51 -14.22
CA LEU A 327 -13.46 -7.66 -15.16
C LEU A 327 -13.15 -8.39 -16.48
N SER A 328 -12.89 -9.69 -16.43
CA SER A 328 -12.58 -10.51 -17.63
C SER A 328 -13.75 -10.62 -18.61
N LYS A 329 -14.99 -10.47 -18.14
CA LYS A 329 -16.20 -10.51 -19.01
C LYS A 329 -16.21 -9.40 -20.07
N LYS A 330 -15.52 -8.28 -19.82
CA LYS A 330 -15.37 -7.16 -20.79
C LYS A 330 -13.94 -7.07 -21.36
N ASN A 331 -13.16 -8.15 -21.29
CA ASN A 331 -11.77 -8.19 -21.76
C ASN A 331 -10.86 -7.09 -21.18
N LEU A 332 -11.08 -6.73 -19.92
CA LEU A 332 -10.29 -5.70 -19.25
C LEU A 332 -8.98 -6.20 -18.65
N LEU A 333 -8.74 -7.51 -18.65
CA LEU A 333 -7.53 -8.13 -18.09
C LEU A 333 -6.73 -8.88 -19.15
N HIS A 334 -5.41 -8.87 -18.98
CA HIS A 334 -4.50 -9.78 -19.67
C HIS A 334 -4.53 -11.15 -18.97
N LEU A 335 -5.02 -12.18 -19.63
CA LEU A 335 -5.23 -13.50 -19.05
C LEU A 335 -4.09 -14.49 -19.31
N ASP A 336 -3.15 -14.12 -20.16
CA ASP A 336 -2.03 -14.96 -20.63
C ASP A 336 -0.78 -14.90 -19.75
N GLY A 337 -0.75 -14.05 -18.70
CA GLY A 337 0.38 -13.90 -17.79
C GLY A 337 0.56 -15.12 -16.90
N ILE A 338 1.80 -15.62 -16.78
CA ILE A 338 2.17 -16.69 -15.84
C ILE A 338 2.13 -16.17 -14.38
N THR A 339 1.81 -17.04 -13.44
CA THR A 339 1.75 -16.72 -12.02
C THR A 339 2.52 -17.74 -11.18
N VAL A 340 2.62 -17.49 -9.88
CA VAL A 340 3.27 -18.42 -8.91
C VAL A 340 2.56 -19.77 -8.76
N THR A 341 1.39 -19.96 -9.33
CA THR A 341 0.75 -21.28 -9.40
C THR A 341 1.35 -22.17 -10.48
N GLY A 342 2.18 -21.63 -11.37
CA GLY A 342 2.63 -22.28 -12.59
C GLY A 342 1.60 -22.26 -13.72
N ALA A 343 0.42 -21.69 -13.47
CA ALA A 343 -0.66 -21.50 -14.43
C ALA A 343 -0.80 -20.02 -14.79
N THR A 344 -1.55 -19.74 -15.86
CA THR A 344 -1.86 -18.37 -16.29
C THR A 344 -2.91 -17.71 -15.38
N THR A 345 -2.98 -16.38 -15.44
CA THR A 345 -4.05 -15.60 -14.78
C THR A 345 -5.44 -16.11 -15.17
N GLY A 346 -5.65 -16.41 -16.46
CA GLY A 346 -6.93 -16.92 -16.97
C GLY A 346 -7.33 -18.26 -16.37
N GLU A 347 -6.39 -19.20 -16.30
CA GLU A 347 -6.61 -20.52 -15.69
C GLU A 347 -6.92 -20.42 -14.21
N ASN A 348 -6.25 -19.54 -13.47
CA ASN A 348 -6.50 -19.33 -12.04
C ASN A 348 -7.91 -18.82 -11.74
N ILE A 349 -8.47 -17.98 -12.60
CA ILE A 349 -9.81 -17.41 -12.40
C ILE A 349 -10.92 -18.15 -13.16
N GLU A 350 -10.61 -19.22 -13.90
CA GLU A 350 -11.57 -19.93 -14.73
C GLU A 350 -12.81 -20.34 -13.97
N LYS A 351 -12.62 -20.93 -12.78
CA LYS A 351 -13.68 -21.45 -11.91
C LYS A 351 -14.17 -20.45 -10.86
N ALA A 352 -13.63 -19.24 -10.85
CA ALA A 352 -14.02 -18.21 -9.90
C ALA A 352 -15.48 -17.79 -10.13
N ARG A 353 -16.20 -17.54 -9.04
CA ARG A 353 -17.60 -17.12 -9.06
C ARG A 353 -17.79 -15.93 -8.14
N ASN A 354 -18.59 -14.99 -8.55
CA ASN A 354 -19.16 -13.97 -7.69
C ASN A 354 -20.32 -14.61 -6.92
N LEU A 355 -20.18 -14.67 -5.59
CA LEU A 355 -21.15 -15.31 -4.71
C LEU A 355 -22.07 -14.29 -4.02
N ASP A 356 -21.75 -12.99 -4.11
CA ASP A 356 -22.54 -11.91 -3.50
C ASP A 356 -22.41 -10.63 -4.36
N GLU A 357 -23.47 -10.34 -5.11
CA GLU A 357 -23.53 -9.17 -6.00
C GLU A 357 -23.74 -7.84 -5.27
N GLU A 358 -24.01 -7.85 -3.96
CA GLU A 358 -24.02 -6.63 -3.15
C GLU A 358 -22.61 -6.19 -2.76
N ILE A 359 -21.68 -7.15 -2.60
CA ILE A 359 -20.30 -6.92 -2.25
C ILE A 359 -19.42 -6.70 -3.50
N ILE A 360 -19.58 -7.57 -4.51
CA ILE A 360 -18.92 -7.47 -5.81
C ILE A 360 -20.00 -7.22 -6.85
N ARG A 361 -20.20 -5.97 -7.28
CA ARG A 361 -21.18 -5.66 -8.31
C ARG A 361 -20.87 -6.36 -9.63
N PRO A 362 -21.88 -6.88 -10.33
CA PRO A 362 -21.71 -7.30 -11.72
C PRO A 362 -21.17 -6.15 -12.58
N ILE A 363 -20.33 -6.48 -13.53
CA ILE A 363 -19.67 -5.46 -14.38
C ILE A 363 -20.68 -4.64 -15.23
N GLU A 364 -21.87 -5.17 -15.42
CA GLU A 364 -22.99 -4.49 -16.09
C GLU A 364 -23.70 -3.47 -15.18
N ASN A 365 -23.56 -3.60 -13.86
CA ASN A 365 -24.20 -2.73 -12.87
C ASN A 365 -23.22 -2.31 -11.77
N PRO A 366 -22.13 -1.60 -12.09
CA PRO A 366 -21.09 -1.20 -11.13
C PRO A 366 -21.58 -0.11 -10.17
N PHE A 367 -20.89 0.10 -9.06
CA PHE A 367 -21.09 1.27 -8.19
C PHE A 367 -20.79 2.57 -8.90
N MET A 368 -19.73 2.59 -9.72
CA MET A 368 -19.37 3.73 -10.58
C MET A 368 -18.87 3.21 -11.94
N PRO A 369 -19.13 3.95 -13.03
CA PRO A 369 -18.70 3.55 -14.38
C PRO A 369 -17.18 3.66 -14.57
N ASN A 370 -16.49 4.36 -13.71
CA ASN A 370 -15.04 4.57 -13.70
C ASN A 370 -14.42 4.17 -12.35
N GLY A 371 -13.10 4.15 -12.28
CA GLY A 371 -12.34 3.62 -11.16
C GLY A 371 -12.46 4.38 -9.85
N GLY A 372 -12.23 3.68 -8.75
CA GLY A 372 -12.30 4.23 -7.40
C GLY A 372 -11.17 5.20 -7.04
N ILE A 373 -10.12 5.31 -7.87
CA ILE A 373 -9.01 6.28 -7.72
C ILE A 373 -8.95 7.18 -8.94
N ALA A 374 -8.68 8.48 -8.74
CA ALA A 374 -8.41 9.44 -9.80
C ALA A 374 -7.07 10.12 -9.60
N VAL A 375 -6.38 10.38 -10.71
CA VAL A 375 -5.14 11.17 -10.77
C VAL A 375 -5.47 12.54 -11.35
N LEU A 376 -5.27 13.58 -10.55
CA LEU A 376 -5.61 14.95 -10.92
C LEU A 376 -4.37 15.69 -11.44
N LYS A 377 -4.57 16.60 -12.41
CA LYS A 377 -3.54 17.50 -12.93
C LYS A 377 -4.06 18.92 -13.06
N GLY A 378 -3.18 19.88 -12.95
CA GLY A 378 -3.47 21.30 -13.14
C GLY A 378 -2.28 22.17 -12.76
N ASN A 379 -2.48 23.49 -12.71
CA ASN A 379 -1.40 24.40 -12.36
C ASN A 379 -0.94 24.26 -10.89
N LEU A 380 -1.79 23.68 -10.01
CA LEU A 380 -1.42 23.36 -8.63
C LEU A 380 -0.67 22.02 -8.53
N ALA A 381 -0.96 21.07 -9.39
CA ALA A 381 -0.36 19.73 -9.43
C ALA A 381 0.07 19.37 -10.87
N PRO A 382 1.09 20.04 -11.43
CA PRO A 382 1.48 19.82 -12.84
C PRO A 382 1.97 18.41 -13.11
N ASP A 383 2.58 17.74 -12.14
CA ASP A 383 3.00 16.35 -12.27
C ASP A 383 1.88 15.39 -11.88
N THR A 384 1.28 15.48 -10.72
CA THR A 384 0.04 14.79 -10.32
C THR A 384 -0.44 15.19 -8.93
N GLY A 385 -1.74 14.87 -8.65
CA GLY A 385 -2.31 14.69 -7.31
C GLY A 385 -3.24 13.49 -7.35
N VAL A 386 -3.43 12.75 -6.25
CA VAL A 386 -4.19 11.50 -6.21
C VAL A 386 -5.33 11.60 -5.20
N VAL A 387 -6.51 11.15 -5.59
CA VAL A 387 -7.70 11.11 -4.73
C VAL A 387 -8.40 9.76 -4.80
N LYS A 388 -8.90 9.27 -3.65
CA LYS A 388 -9.79 8.12 -3.58
C LYS A 388 -11.21 8.56 -3.96
N ARG A 389 -11.51 8.54 -5.27
CA ARG A 389 -12.79 8.96 -5.85
C ARG A 389 -13.99 8.26 -5.18
N SER A 390 -13.86 6.96 -4.91
CA SER A 390 -14.92 6.14 -4.30
C SER A 390 -15.30 6.54 -2.87
N ALA A 391 -14.47 7.36 -2.19
CA ALA A 391 -14.70 7.84 -0.83
C ALA A 391 -15.10 9.33 -0.78
N VAL A 392 -15.30 9.96 -1.93
CA VAL A 392 -15.71 11.37 -2.05
C VAL A 392 -17.23 11.47 -2.17
N ALA A 393 -17.84 12.32 -1.36
CA ALA A 393 -19.28 12.60 -1.45
C ALA A 393 -19.62 13.26 -2.80
N PRO A 394 -20.77 12.95 -3.42
CA PRO A 394 -21.14 13.47 -4.73
C PRO A 394 -21.04 15.00 -4.84
N GLU A 395 -21.44 15.73 -3.80
CA GLU A 395 -21.38 17.20 -3.71
C GLU A 395 -19.98 17.76 -3.67
N MET A 396 -18.97 16.94 -3.30
CA MET A 396 -17.56 17.32 -3.23
C MET A 396 -16.75 16.88 -4.45
N MET A 397 -17.37 16.24 -5.43
CA MET A 397 -16.69 15.82 -6.67
C MET A 397 -16.22 17.03 -7.49
N VAL A 398 -16.94 18.14 -7.40
CA VAL A 398 -16.52 19.45 -7.91
C VAL A 398 -16.61 20.44 -6.76
N HIS A 399 -15.49 21.03 -6.40
CA HIS A 399 -15.41 21.94 -5.25
C HIS A 399 -14.50 23.13 -5.58
N GLU A 400 -14.89 24.30 -5.09
CA GLU A 400 -14.09 25.52 -5.21
C GLU A 400 -14.17 26.29 -3.90
N GLY A 401 -13.01 26.69 -3.37
CA GLY A 401 -12.98 27.39 -2.10
C GLY A 401 -11.65 28.03 -1.76
N PRO A 402 -11.63 28.89 -0.72
CA PRO A 402 -10.44 29.56 -0.28
C PRO A 402 -9.47 28.61 0.44
N ALA A 403 -8.18 28.73 0.13
CA ALA A 403 -7.12 27.96 0.79
C ALA A 403 -6.95 28.39 2.25
N ARG A 404 -6.80 27.40 3.14
CA ARG A 404 -6.29 27.54 4.50
C ARG A 404 -4.96 26.82 4.59
N VAL A 405 -3.88 27.57 4.69
CA VAL A 405 -2.51 27.10 4.42
C VAL A 405 -1.75 26.76 5.70
N PHE A 406 -1.23 25.53 5.78
CA PHE A 406 -0.45 25.01 6.90
C PHE A 406 0.85 24.36 6.40
N ASP A 407 1.95 24.60 7.12
CA ASP A 407 3.27 24.08 6.77
C ASP A 407 3.64 22.77 7.49
N CYS A 408 2.69 22.20 8.23
CA CYS A 408 2.74 20.87 8.82
C CYS A 408 1.34 20.37 9.21
N GLU A 409 1.23 19.06 9.43
CA GLU A 409 -0.01 18.41 9.89
C GLU A 409 -0.48 18.93 11.24
N ASP A 410 0.45 19.14 12.17
CA ASP A 410 0.13 19.48 13.56
C ASP A 410 -0.60 20.84 13.66
N ASP A 411 -0.14 21.85 12.91
CA ASP A 411 -0.80 23.17 12.85
C ASP A 411 -2.20 23.09 12.20
N ALA A 412 -2.34 22.27 11.17
CA ALA A 412 -3.64 22.04 10.52
C ALA A 412 -4.64 21.41 11.50
N ILE A 413 -4.23 20.39 12.26
CA ILE A 413 -5.08 19.74 13.27
C ILE A 413 -5.54 20.74 14.33
N VAL A 414 -4.62 21.58 14.84
CA VAL A 414 -4.96 22.63 15.82
C VAL A 414 -5.99 23.60 15.26
N ALA A 415 -5.86 24.00 13.99
CA ALA A 415 -6.80 24.90 13.35
C ALA A 415 -8.18 24.26 13.11
N ILE A 416 -8.21 22.99 12.67
CA ILE A 416 -9.45 22.23 12.45
C ILE A 416 -10.21 22.10 13.78
N LYS A 417 -9.56 21.55 14.81
CA LYS A 417 -10.17 21.35 16.14
C LYS A 417 -10.53 22.67 16.85
N GLY A 418 -9.77 23.73 16.58
CA GLY A 418 -10.02 25.07 17.10
C GLY A 418 -11.16 25.84 16.39
N GLY A 419 -11.87 25.22 15.45
CA GLY A 419 -13.01 25.83 14.73
C GLY A 419 -12.62 26.95 13.77
N LYS A 420 -11.37 26.98 13.29
CA LYS A 420 -10.87 27.98 12.32
C LYS A 420 -11.14 27.60 10.87
N ILE A 421 -11.61 26.37 10.63
CA ILE A 421 -11.97 25.86 9.29
C ILE A 421 -13.49 25.91 9.15
N HIS A 422 -13.94 26.48 8.05
CA HIS A 422 -15.36 26.71 7.79
C HIS A 422 -15.85 25.96 6.55
N PRO A 423 -17.16 25.71 6.43
CA PRO A 423 -17.74 25.15 5.21
C PRO A 423 -17.30 25.93 3.96
N GLY A 424 -16.83 25.21 2.93
CA GLY A 424 -16.31 25.78 1.70
C GLY A 424 -14.79 25.92 1.65
N ASP A 425 -14.08 25.82 2.77
CA ASP A 425 -12.62 25.94 2.80
C ASP A 425 -11.90 24.76 2.12
N VAL A 426 -10.69 25.02 1.62
CA VAL A 426 -9.74 24.02 1.16
C VAL A 426 -8.51 24.06 2.07
N VAL A 427 -8.32 23.06 2.89
CA VAL A 427 -7.17 22.93 3.79
C VAL A 427 -5.95 22.45 2.97
N VAL A 428 -4.87 23.23 2.95
CA VAL A 428 -3.62 22.93 2.25
C VAL A 428 -2.52 22.66 3.25
N ILE A 429 -2.07 21.39 3.32
CA ILE A 429 -0.97 20.95 4.21
C ILE A 429 0.24 20.66 3.35
N ARG A 430 1.31 21.42 3.51
CA ARG A 430 2.50 21.36 2.66
C ARG A 430 3.78 21.09 3.44
N TYR A 431 4.88 20.80 2.73
CA TYR A 431 6.16 20.35 3.31
C TYR A 431 6.05 19.04 4.10
N GLU A 432 5.13 18.17 3.71
CA GLU A 432 4.97 16.80 4.22
C GLU A 432 5.26 15.73 3.12
N GLY A 433 5.80 16.16 1.99
CA GLY A 433 6.20 15.29 0.87
C GLY A 433 7.42 14.43 1.16
N PRO A 434 7.89 13.64 0.17
CA PRO A 434 9.04 12.73 0.31
C PRO A 434 10.28 13.38 0.88
N LYS A 435 10.64 14.58 0.40
CA LYS A 435 11.80 15.37 0.86
C LYS A 435 11.45 16.31 2.00
N GLY A 436 10.34 17.03 1.89
CA GLY A 436 9.95 18.07 2.83
C GLY A 436 9.55 17.56 4.19
N GLY A 437 8.91 16.38 4.22
CA GLY A 437 8.45 15.71 5.41
C GLY A 437 9.51 15.24 6.39
N PRO A 438 10.73 14.72 6.05
CA PRO A 438 10.92 13.68 5.05
C PRO A 438 10.19 12.37 5.43
N GLY A 439 10.07 11.46 4.47
CA GLY A 439 9.37 10.18 4.66
C GLY A 439 7.88 10.25 4.30
N MET A 440 7.42 11.38 3.73
CA MET A 440 6.07 11.54 3.17
C MET A 440 4.99 11.08 4.16
N ARG A 441 4.87 11.79 5.28
CA ARG A 441 3.98 11.48 6.41
C ARG A 441 2.58 11.11 5.93
N GLU A 442 2.05 10.00 6.42
CA GLU A 442 0.68 9.58 6.17
C GLU A 442 -0.25 10.18 7.22
N MET A 443 -1.28 10.90 6.76
CA MET A 443 -2.17 11.66 7.64
C MET A 443 -3.57 11.05 7.66
N LEU A 444 -4.07 10.75 8.84
CA LEU A 444 -5.46 10.36 9.10
C LEU A 444 -6.15 11.35 10.05
N ASN A 445 -5.43 11.91 10.99
CA ASN A 445 -5.98 12.81 12.00
C ASN A 445 -6.70 14.04 11.40
N PRO A 446 -6.15 14.76 10.39
CA PRO A 446 -6.86 15.89 9.79
C PRO A 446 -8.16 15.46 9.12
N THR A 447 -8.14 14.35 8.37
CA THR A 447 -9.35 13.85 7.67
C THR A 447 -10.41 13.38 8.66
N SER A 448 -10.01 12.67 9.72
CA SER A 448 -10.93 12.23 10.79
C SER A 448 -11.49 13.39 11.60
N ALA A 449 -10.67 14.42 11.89
CA ALA A 449 -11.14 15.61 12.57
C ALA A 449 -12.18 16.37 11.74
N ILE A 450 -11.97 16.56 10.44
CA ILE A 450 -12.95 17.16 9.52
C ILE A 450 -14.26 16.36 9.52
N MET A 451 -14.19 15.02 9.47
CA MET A 451 -15.38 14.15 9.52
C MET A 451 -16.08 14.25 10.87
N GLY A 452 -15.36 14.15 11.98
CA GLY A 452 -15.90 14.23 13.35
C GLY A 452 -16.60 15.57 13.64
N MET A 453 -16.09 16.68 13.10
CA MET A 453 -16.70 17.99 13.19
C MET A 453 -17.91 18.19 12.26
N GLY A 454 -18.20 17.23 11.36
CA GLY A 454 -19.32 17.32 10.41
C GLY A 454 -19.02 18.18 9.17
N LEU A 455 -17.76 18.42 8.86
CA LEU A 455 -17.31 19.24 7.72
C LEU A 455 -16.96 18.40 6.46
N GLY A 456 -17.08 17.08 6.53
CA GLY A 456 -16.62 16.16 5.47
C GLY A 456 -17.30 16.32 4.11
N SER A 457 -18.49 16.93 4.07
CA SER A 457 -19.23 17.23 2.82
C SER A 457 -19.05 18.68 2.34
N THR A 458 -18.20 19.47 2.98
CA THR A 458 -18.05 20.91 2.67
C THR A 458 -16.63 21.42 2.65
N VAL A 459 -15.65 20.62 3.13
CA VAL A 459 -14.24 20.98 3.21
C VAL A 459 -13.40 19.96 2.46
N ALA A 460 -12.48 20.42 1.61
CA ALA A 460 -11.48 19.59 0.96
C ALA A 460 -10.12 19.73 1.65
N LEU A 461 -9.28 18.69 1.52
CA LEU A 461 -7.89 18.68 2.00
C LEU A 461 -6.93 18.38 0.84
N ILE A 462 -5.82 19.10 0.78
CA ILE A 462 -4.77 18.92 -0.23
C ILE A 462 -3.41 18.85 0.47
N THR A 463 -2.53 17.95 0.02
CA THR A 463 -1.17 17.83 0.57
C THR A 463 -0.17 17.29 -0.44
N ASP A 464 1.09 17.70 -0.30
CA ASP A 464 2.25 17.05 -0.94
C ASP A 464 2.74 15.80 -0.20
N GLY A 465 2.20 15.56 1.02
CA GLY A 465 2.29 14.30 1.73
C GLY A 465 1.27 13.28 1.20
N ARG A 466 0.75 12.43 2.09
CA ARG A 466 -0.28 11.44 1.75
C ARG A 466 -1.33 11.34 2.84
N PHE A 467 -2.53 10.93 2.42
CA PHE A 467 -3.58 10.59 3.34
C PHE A 467 -3.66 9.07 3.52
N SER A 468 -4.11 8.64 4.69
CA SER A 468 -4.31 7.22 4.99
C SER A 468 -5.33 6.59 4.03
N GLY A 469 -5.15 5.31 3.70
CA GLY A 469 -6.16 4.53 2.98
C GLY A 469 -7.51 4.46 3.69
N ALA A 470 -7.55 4.80 4.99
CA ALA A 470 -8.76 4.90 5.81
C ALA A 470 -9.47 6.27 5.71
N SER A 471 -8.90 7.25 5.00
CA SER A 471 -9.48 8.60 4.87
C SER A 471 -10.75 8.59 4.03
N ARG A 472 -11.68 9.49 4.40
CA ARG A 472 -12.92 9.80 3.68
C ARG A 472 -12.93 11.25 3.24
N GLY A 473 -13.77 11.59 2.25
CA GLY A 473 -13.96 12.94 1.76
C GLY A 473 -12.99 13.32 0.64
N ALA A 474 -13.05 14.60 0.21
CA ALA A 474 -12.22 15.14 -0.86
C ALA A 474 -10.79 15.39 -0.34
N SER A 475 -10.00 14.31 -0.20
CA SER A 475 -8.64 14.33 0.32
C SER A 475 -7.66 14.00 -0.81
N ILE A 476 -6.98 15.02 -1.35
CA ILE A 476 -6.05 14.93 -2.47
C ILE A 476 -4.63 14.91 -1.93
N GLY A 477 -3.95 13.78 -2.03
CA GLY A 477 -2.55 13.61 -1.63
C GLY A 477 -1.60 13.54 -2.81
N HIS A 478 -0.31 13.32 -2.50
CA HIS A 478 0.77 13.12 -3.48
C HIS A 478 0.92 14.29 -4.47
N VAL A 479 0.50 15.51 -4.07
CA VAL A 479 0.62 16.68 -4.95
C VAL A 479 2.07 16.88 -5.32
N SER A 480 2.34 16.85 -6.61
CA SER A 480 3.67 16.86 -7.18
C SER A 480 3.79 17.93 -8.28
N PRO A 481 4.93 18.64 -8.33
CA PRO A 481 6.09 18.60 -7.43
C PRO A 481 5.77 19.10 -6.01
N GLU A 482 6.45 18.52 -4.99
CA GLU A 482 6.24 18.89 -3.59
C GLU A 482 6.75 20.30 -3.24
N ALA A 483 6.26 20.88 -2.14
CA ALA A 483 6.64 22.23 -1.71
C ALA A 483 8.14 22.39 -1.43
N ALA A 484 8.80 21.36 -0.92
CA ALA A 484 10.22 21.39 -0.56
C ALA A 484 11.16 21.60 -1.76
N VAL A 485 10.71 21.29 -2.98
CA VAL A 485 11.45 21.53 -4.23
C VAL A 485 10.92 22.71 -5.03
N GLY A 486 10.04 23.53 -4.44
CA GLY A 486 9.45 24.70 -5.09
C GLY A 486 8.29 24.39 -6.03
N GLY A 487 7.62 23.26 -5.84
CA GLY A 487 6.37 22.97 -6.54
C GLY A 487 5.29 24.01 -6.30
N PRO A 488 4.28 24.13 -7.18
CA PRO A 488 3.23 25.16 -7.07
C PRO A 488 2.51 25.19 -5.72
N ILE A 489 2.37 24.05 -5.05
CA ILE A 489 1.78 23.99 -3.71
C ILE A 489 2.54 24.86 -2.68
N ALA A 490 3.85 25.10 -2.87
CA ALA A 490 4.64 26.01 -2.04
C ALA A 490 4.25 27.48 -2.22
N LEU A 491 3.61 27.82 -3.34
CA LEU A 491 3.25 29.17 -3.74
C LEU A 491 1.82 29.56 -3.33
N VAL A 492 1.04 28.61 -2.80
CA VAL A 492 -0.32 28.89 -2.31
C VAL A 492 -0.24 29.85 -1.13
N GLU A 493 -1.02 30.93 -1.18
CA GLU A 493 -1.19 31.88 -0.09
C GLU A 493 -2.57 31.74 0.55
N GLU A 494 -2.71 32.19 1.79
CA GLU A 494 -3.97 32.16 2.53
C GLU A 494 -5.07 32.89 1.76
N GLY A 495 -6.21 32.23 1.53
CA GLY A 495 -7.35 32.77 0.80
C GLY A 495 -7.30 32.61 -0.71
N ASP A 496 -6.22 32.07 -1.31
CA ASP A 496 -6.22 31.72 -2.75
C ASP A 496 -7.35 30.75 -3.07
N ILE A 497 -8.05 30.96 -4.18
CA ILE A 497 -9.12 30.08 -4.58
C ILE A 497 -8.55 28.82 -5.26
N ILE A 498 -8.84 27.68 -4.67
CA ILE A 498 -8.49 26.35 -5.21
C ILE A 498 -9.71 25.76 -5.91
N SER A 499 -9.53 25.24 -7.10
CA SER A 499 -10.58 24.58 -7.90
C SER A 499 -10.24 23.11 -8.08
N ILE A 500 -11.15 22.24 -7.65
CA ILE A 500 -11.09 20.79 -7.72
C ILE A 500 -12.22 20.31 -8.64
N ASP A 501 -11.90 19.59 -9.71
CA ASP A 501 -12.89 18.95 -10.60
C ASP A 501 -12.43 17.50 -10.82
N ILE A 502 -12.86 16.60 -9.92
CA ILE A 502 -12.47 15.18 -9.93
C ILE A 502 -12.99 14.48 -11.20
N PRO A 503 -14.22 14.71 -11.67
CA PRO A 503 -14.72 14.16 -12.94
C PRO A 503 -13.86 14.52 -14.15
N LYS A 504 -13.25 15.72 -14.17
CA LYS A 504 -12.36 16.16 -15.26
C LYS A 504 -10.90 15.97 -14.96
N ASN A 505 -10.55 15.32 -13.85
CA ASN A 505 -9.17 15.08 -13.41
C ASN A 505 -8.35 16.39 -13.28
N LYS A 506 -8.96 17.46 -12.72
CA LYS A 506 -8.37 18.80 -12.60
C LYS A 506 -8.14 19.22 -11.16
N LEU A 507 -6.99 19.87 -10.94
CA LEU A 507 -6.61 20.50 -9.67
C LEU A 507 -5.87 21.80 -9.96
N ASP A 508 -6.56 22.92 -9.79
CA ASP A 508 -6.03 24.23 -10.18
C ASP A 508 -6.11 25.24 -9.02
N MET A 509 -5.22 26.21 -9.06
CA MET A 509 -5.24 27.41 -8.24
C MET A 509 -5.59 28.61 -9.13
N LYS A 510 -6.62 29.37 -8.76
CA LYS A 510 -7.11 30.53 -9.54
C LYS A 510 -6.26 31.77 -9.25
N VAL A 511 -5.00 31.70 -9.60
CA VAL A 511 -4.01 32.78 -9.50
C VAL A 511 -3.42 32.98 -10.89
N SER A 512 -3.18 34.23 -11.30
CA SER A 512 -2.62 34.51 -12.63
C SER A 512 -1.19 33.99 -12.75
N GLU A 513 -0.76 33.65 -13.96
CA GLU A 513 0.61 33.16 -14.19
C GLU A 513 1.66 34.20 -13.82
N GLU A 514 1.37 35.50 -14.02
CA GLU A 514 2.29 36.60 -13.62
C GLU A 514 2.48 36.62 -12.10
N GLU A 515 1.41 36.41 -11.33
CA GLU A 515 1.49 36.35 -9.87
C GLU A 515 2.19 35.09 -9.39
N LEU A 516 1.93 33.93 -10.01
CA LEU A 516 2.65 32.69 -9.71
C LEU A 516 4.14 32.82 -9.98
N GLU A 517 4.51 33.45 -11.08
CA GLU A 517 5.92 33.70 -11.41
C GLU A 517 6.58 34.71 -10.44
N ARG A 518 5.82 35.71 -9.99
CA ARG A 518 6.29 36.65 -8.93
C ARG A 518 6.56 35.88 -7.64
N ARG A 519 5.62 35.02 -7.19
CA ARG A 519 5.76 34.20 -5.97
C ARG A 519 6.93 33.21 -6.11
N ARG A 520 7.11 32.58 -7.29
CA ARG A 520 8.22 31.66 -7.58
C ARG A 520 9.59 32.34 -7.42
N LYS A 521 9.74 33.59 -7.87
CA LYS A 521 10.96 34.35 -7.69
C LYS A 521 11.26 34.71 -6.23
N LEU A 522 10.24 34.79 -5.39
CA LEU A 522 10.37 35.08 -3.96
C LEU A 522 10.60 33.83 -3.12
N TRP A 523 10.18 32.66 -3.64
CA TRP A 523 10.32 31.41 -2.93
C TRP A 523 11.80 31.05 -2.71
N LYS A 524 12.10 30.54 -1.51
CA LYS A 524 13.43 30.03 -1.16
C LYS A 524 13.31 28.66 -0.49
N PRO A 525 14.24 27.73 -0.80
CA PRO A 525 14.30 26.46 -0.10
C PRO A 525 14.36 26.66 1.41
N ARG A 526 13.55 25.90 2.13
CA ARG A 526 13.57 25.89 3.60
C ARG A 526 14.74 25.03 4.11
N LYS A 527 15.18 25.31 5.33
CA LYS A 527 16.11 24.42 6.02
C LYS A 527 15.46 23.05 6.20
N PRO A 528 16.21 21.95 6.01
CA PRO A 528 15.70 20.61 6.24
C PRO A 528 15.11 20.46 7.65
N LYS A 529 13.95 19.79 7.78
CA LYS A 529 13.35 19.46 9.08
C LYS A 529 14.18 18.43 9.87
N VAL A 530 15.02 17.66 9.18
CA VAL A 530 15.87 16.61 9.74
C VAL A 530 17.31 16.80 9.28
N THR A 531 18.26 16.76 10.23
CA THR A 531 19.68 17.02 10.00
C THR A 531 20.58 15.84 10.30
N GLU A 532 20.02 14.69 10.72
CA GLU A 532 20.78 13.50 11.10
C GLU A 532 20.01 12.20 10.90
N GLY A 533 20.68 11.08 11.07
CA GLY A 533 20.07 9.75 11.07
C GLY A 533 19.63 9.26 9.69
N TYR A 534 18.73 8.26 9.69
CA TYR A 534 18.28 7.61 8.46
C TYR A 534 17.45 8.54 7.57
N LEU A 535 16.60 9.37 8.15
CA LEU A 535 15.74 10.30 7.40
C LEU A 535 16.55 11.32 6.60
N LEU A 536 17.72 11.76 7.08
CA LEU A 536 18.59 12.65 6.31
C LEU A 536 19.12 11.95 5.04
N ARG A 537 19.54 10.68 5.16
CA ARG A 537 19.99 9.88 4.00
C ARG A 537 18.86 9.67 3.00
N TYR A 538 17.68 9.31 3.50
CA TYR A 538 16.48 9.15 2.69
C TYR A 538 16.13 10.43 1.92
N GLN A 539 16.07 11.57 2.60
CA GLN A 539 15.76 12.88 2.01
C GLN A 539 16.71 13.25 0.87
N ALA A 540 17.99 12.88 0.96
CA ALA A 540 18.99 13.17 -0.05
C ALA A 540 18.80 12.37 -1.35
N LEU A 541 18.21 11.16 -1.26
CA LEU A 541 18.12 10.20 -2.36
C LEU A 541 16.72 10.07 -2.93
N VAL A 542 15.68 10.40 -2.16
CA VAL A 542 14.29 10.16 -2.53
C VAL A 542 13.84 11.02 -3.70
N THR A 543 13.07 10.40 -4.61
CA THR A 543 12.39 11.07 -5.72
C THR A 543 11.04 11.65 -5.32
N SER A 544 10.35 12.28 -6.25
CA SER A 544 9.00 12.83 -6.05
C SER A 544 7.95 11.72 -5.87
N GLY A 545 6.80 12.08 -5.27
CA GLY A 545 5.68 11.17 -5.05
C GLY A 545 5.10 10.58 -6.33
N ASN A 546 5.01 11.35 -7.42
CA ASN A 546 4.54 10.86 -8.72
C ASN A 546 5.46 9.79 -9.37
N ARG A 547 6.69 9.66 -8.87
CA ARG A 547 7.66 8.62 -9.26
C ARG A 547 7.74 7.47 -8.25
N GLY A 548 6.79 7.36 -7.34
CA GLY A 548 6.74 6.33 -6.31
C GLY A 548 7.59 6.60 -5.07
N ALA A 549 8.17 7.80 -4.92
CA ALA A 549 9.07 8.15 -3.82
C ALA A 549 10.18 7.08 -3.63
N ILE A 550 10.82 6.67 -4.71
CA ILE A 550 11.92 5.70 -4.74
C ILE A 550 13.25 6.37 -4.42
N LEU A 551 14.24 5.58 -4.00
CA LEU A 551 15.62 6.06 -3.81
C LEU A 551 16.39 5.95 -5.13
N GLU A 552 16.94 7.06 -5.59
CA GLU A 552 17.81 7.10 -6.77
C GLU A 552 19.18 7.67 -6.40
N LEU A 553 20.23 7.15 -7.04
CA LEU A 553 21.56 7.72 -6.89
C LEU A 553 21.62 9.12 -7.51
N PRO A 554 22.44 10.02 -6.96
CA PRO A 554 22.65 11.34 -7.56
C PRO A 554 23.12 11.25 -9.02
N LYS A 555 22.69 12.22 -9.85
CA LYS A 555 23.14 12.28 -11.25
C LYS A 555 24.67 12.28 -11.32
N GLY A 556 25.22 11.43 -12.18
CA GLY A 556 26.67 11.29 -12.39
C GLY A 556 27.33 10.12 -11.67
N TRP A 557 26.55 9.27 -11.00
CA TRP A 557 27.02 8.01 -10.41
C TRP A 557 26.83 6.79 -11.33
N ASN A 558 26.24 6.98 -12.50
CA ASN A 558 26.02 5.94 -13.53
C ASN A 558 27.05 6.08 -14.65
#